data_f6adc154b8e8851f28066f923df0531c
#
_entry.id   f6adc154b8e8851f28066f923df0531c
#
_cell.length_a   1.000
_cell.length_b   1.000
_cell.length_c   1.000
_cell.angle_alpha   90.00
_cell.angle_beta   90.00
_cell.angle_gamma   90.00
#
_symmetry.space_group_name_H-M   'P 1'
#
loop_
_entity.id
_entity.type
_entity.pdbx_description
1 polymer ?
#
loop_
_entity_poly.entity_id
_entity_poly.type
_entity_poly.pdbx_seq_one_letter_code
_entity_poly.pdbx_strand_id
1 'polypeptide(L)'
;LMMPKRLPYAFLSLMRMGGPVYSHPQARKAIFPGDLVDRGPRTLDTVRLVRNMVATGAALCVPGNHDMKLVRKLRGRDVQITHGLGTSLAEIDALPENMRATFAGEVADFLDSLVSHYVLDDGRLVVAHAGMKEEMQGRGSGRVRDFALYGETTAQPGLLEHPAEAFAYY
;
A
#
# COMPACT_ATOMS: atom_id res chain seq x y z
N LEU A 1 -5.10 -18.13 -17.02
CA LEU A 1 -4.91 -17.13 -15.94
C LEU A 1 -5.10 -17.85 -14.61
N MET A 2 -3.98 -18.20 -13.97
CA MET A 2 -4.00 -19.02 -12.75
C MET A 2 -4.16 -18.05 -11.55
N MET A 3 -5.35 -18.02 -10.93
CA MET A 3 -5.59 -17.26 -9.71
C MET A 3 -4.76 -17.82 -8.55
N PRO A 4 -4.11 -16.98 -7.73
CA PRO A 4 -3.39 -17.46 -6.56
C PRO A 4 -4.37 -18.01 -5.53
N LYS A 5 -4.06 -19.21 -4.99
CA LYS A 5 -4.85 -19.97 -4.01
C LYS A 5 -4.91 -19.36 -2.58
N ARG A 6 -4.95 -18.02 -2.43
CA ARG A 6 -5.01 -17.36 -1.10
C ARG A 6 -6.25 -16.48 -0.91
N LEU A 7 -7.39 -16.92 -1.40
CA LEU A 7 -8.68 -16.24 -1.22
C LEU A 7 -9.36 -16.35 0.17
N PRO A 8 -9.08 -17.32 1.07
CA PRO A 8 -9.87 -17.42 2.30
C PRO A 8 -9.64 -16.29 3.32
N TYR A 9 -8.43 -15.73 3.39
CA TYR A 9 -8.11 -14.67 4.38
C TYR A 9 -8.73 -13.31 4.05
N ALA A 10 -8.76 -12.93 2.78
CA ALA A 10 -9.34 -11.65 2.35
C ALA A 10 -10.85 -11.60 2.59
N PHE A 11 -11.56 -12.70 2.40
CA PHE A 11 -13.03 -12.76 2.55
C PHE A 11 -13.49 -12.69 4.02
N LEU A 12 -12.81 -13.40 4.93
CA LEU A 12 -13.09 -13.34 6.37
C LEU A 12 -12.76 -11.98 6.98
N SER A 13 -11.75 -11.30 6.44
CA SER A 13 -11.31 -9.98 6.86
C SER A 13 -12.27 -8.86 6.42
N LEU A 14 -12.98 -9.02 5.28
CA LEU A 14 -14.01 -8.06 4.83
C LEU A 14 -15.14 -7.90 5.84
N MET A 15 -15.54 -8.99 6.50
CA MET A 15 -16.62 -8.96 7.49
C MET A 15 -16.24 -8.28 8.80
N ARG A 16 -14.94 -8.19 9.13
CA ARG A 16 -14.48 -7.56 10.38
C ARG A 16 -14.32 -6.05 10.30
N MET A 17 -13.83 -5.53 9.18
CA MET A 17 -13.60 -4.08 9.06
C MET A 17 -14.85 -3.29 8.63
N GLY A 18 -15.87 -3.94 8.09
CA GLY A 18 -17.08 -3.27 7.59
C GLY A 18 -16.78 -2.26 6.46
N GLY A 19 -17.78 -1.82 5.75
CA GLY A 19 -17.65 -0.75 4.77
C GLY A 19 -18.28 -1.10 3.42
N PRO A 20 -18.49 -0.10 2.56
CA PRO A 20 -19.13 -0.29 1.28
C PRO A 20 -18.27 -1.11 0.32
N VAL A 21 -18.94 -1.95 -0.46
CA VAL A 21 -18.34 -2.65 -1.61
C VAL A 21 -18.55 -1.77 -2.85
N TYR A 22 -17.47 -1.45 -3.52
CA TYR A 22 -17.51 -0.64 -4.74
C TYR A 22 -17.26 -1.52 -5.95
N SER A 23 -18.08 -1.31 -6.99
CA SER A 23 -17.87 -1.90 -8.31
C SER A 23 -18.17 -0.86 -9.37
N HIS A 24 -17.47 -0.94 -10.51
CA HIS A 24 -17.75 -0.07 -11.65
C HIS A 24 -18.68 -0.79 -12.64
N PRO A 25 -19.77 -0.16 -13.16
CA PRO A 25 -20.70 -0.80 -14.08
C PRO A 25 -20.08 -1.40 -15.34
N GLN A 26 -18.97 -0.81 -15.80
CA GLN A 26 -18.19 -1.30 -16.95
C GLN A 26 -16.98 -2.15 -16.54
N ALA A 27 -16.98 -2.74 -15.34
CA ALA A 27 -15.91 -3.56 -14.80
C ALA A 27 -14.51 -2.88 -14.79
N ARG A 28 -14.45 -1.55 -14.78
CA ARG A 28 -13.17 -0.83 -14.63
C ARG A 28 -12.63 -1.07 -13.24
N LYS A 29 -11.30 -1.17 -13.14
CA LYS A 29 -10.60 -1.32 -11.87
C LYS A 29 -9.85 -0.04 -11.53
N ALA A 30 -9.88 0.36 -10.27
CA ALA A 30 -9.00 1.40 -9.78
C ALA A 30 -7.59 0.82 -9.57
N ILE A 31 -6.57 1.67 -9.69
CA ILE A 31 -5.20 1.32 -9.35
C ILE A 31 -4.69 2.35 -8.34
N PHE A 32 -4.28 1.89 -7.18
CA PHE A 32 -3.72 2.73 -6.12
C PHE A 32 -2.20 2.51 -6.08
N PRO A 33 -1.39 3.56 -6.38
CA PRO A 33 0.07 3.43 -6.41
C PRO A 33 0.74 3.59 -5.03
N GLY A 34 0.02 3.37 -3.94
CA GLY A 34 0.52 3.45 -2.58
C GLY A 34 0.31 4.81 -1.91
N ASP A 35 0.95 5.00 -0.75
CA ASP A 35 0.83 6.18 0.11
C ASP A 35 -0.63 6.47 0.51
N LEU A 36 -1.31 5.43 0.97
CA LEU A 36 -2.69 5.49 1.43
C LEU A 36 -2.82 6.21 2.78
N VAL A 37 -1.71 6.41 3.48
CA VAL A 37 -1.63 6.90 4.85
C VAL A 37 -0.91 8.23 4.96
N ASP A 38 -0.92 8.82 6.15
CA ASP A 38 -0.23 10.01 6.61
C ASP A 38 -0.93 11.31 6.18
N ARG A 39 -0.62 11.98 5.16
CA ARG A 39 -0.94 13.40 4.86
C ARG A 39 -2.44 13.77 4.83
N GLY A 40 -3.33 12.80 4.73
CA GLY A 40 -4.78 13.05 4.68
C GLY A 40 -5.43 13.01 6.07
N PRO A 41 -6.65 13.59 6.21
CA PRO A 41 -7.38 13.64 7.48
C PRO A 41 -8.20 12.38 7.79
N ARG A 42 -8.17 11.36 6.94
CA ARG A 42 -9.03 10.16 7.03
C ARG A 42 -8.27 8.91 6.61
N THR A 43 -7.13 8.67 7.25
CA THR A 43 -6.26 7.52 6.98
C THR A 43 -7.01 6.19 7.11
N LEU A 44 -7.74 6.00 8.21
CA LEU A 44 -8.44 4.74 8.49
C LEU A 44 -9.53 4.44 7.46
N ASP A 45 -10.28 5.44 7.04
CA ASP A 45 -11.32 5.28 6.03
C ASP A 45 -10.73 4.99 4.64
N THR A 46 -9.60 5.62 4.31
CA THR A 46 -8.88 5.38 3.06
C THR A 46 -8.38 3.94 3.00
N VAL A 47 -7.72 3.46 4.06
CA VAL A 47 -7.22 2.08 4.11
C VAL A 47 -8.37 1.06 4.04
N ARG A 48 -9.48 1.30 4.76
CA ARG A 48 -10.68 0.44 4.69
C ARG A 48 -11.27 0.37 3.29
N LEU A 49 -11.42 1.54 2.65
CA LEU A 49 -11.93 1.64 1.28
C LEU A 49 -11.08 0.84 0.31
N VAL A 50 -9.77 1.11 0.27
CA VAL A 50 -8.85 0.47 -0.67
C VAL A 50 -8.79 -1.03 -0.42
N ARG A 51 -8.71 -1.45 0.85
CA ARG A 51 -8.71 -2.86 1.23
C ARG A 51 -9.97 -3.59 0.73
N ASN A 52 -11.15 -3.00 0.92
CA ASN A 52 -12.41 -3.58 0.47
C ASN A 52 -12.45 -3.68 -1.06
N MET A 53 -12.00 -2.64 -1.77
CA MET A 53 -11.92 -2.67 -3.24
C MET A 53 -10.94 -3.72 -3.76
N VAL A 54 -9.78 -3.88 -3.12
CA VAL A 54 -8.79 -4.92 -3.48
C VAL A 54 -9.35 -6.31 -3.20
N ALA A 55 -9.97 -6.51 -2.05
CA ALA A 55 -10.54 -7.79 -1.65
C ALA A 55 -11.69 -8.27 -2.57
N THR A 56 -12.46 -7.33 -3.11
CA THR A 56 -13.55 -7.61 -4.07
C THR A 56 -13.08 -7.65 -5.53
N GLY A 57 -11.79 -7.38 -5.79
CA GLY A 57 -11.24 -7.33 -7.15
C GLY A 57 -11.62 -6.06 -7.92
N ALA A 58 -12.20 -5.06 -7.26
CA ALA A 58 -12.54 -3.76 -7.86
C ALA A 58 -11.32 -2.83 -7.98
N ALA A 59 -10.22 -3.15 -7.30
CA ALA A 59 -8.97 -2.40 -7.37
C ALA A 59 -7.73 -3.29 -7.33
N LEU A 60 -6.63 -2.70 -7.78
CA LEU A 60 -5.26 -3.14 -7.54
C LEU A 60 -4.58 -2.10 -6.67
N CYS A 61 -3.66 -2.52 -5.81
CA CYS A 61 -2.90 -1.63 -4.95
C CYS A 61 -1.48 -2.14 -4.79
N VAL A 62 -0.50 -1.24 -4.85
CA VAL A 62 0.89 -1.48 -4.43
C VAL A 62 1.17 -0.66 -3.18
N PRO A 63 2.09 -1.07 -2.30
CA PRO A 63 2.41 -0.28 -1.12
C PRO A 63 3.27 0.92 -1.48
N GLY A 64 3.10 2.01 -0.75
CA GLY A 64 4.01 3.15 -0.75
C GLY A 64 5.01 3.10 0.42
N ASN A 65 5.99 3.98 0.39
CA ASN A 65 7.00 4.06 1.45
C ASN A 65 6.39 4.54 2.79
N HIS A 66 5.36 5.41 2.75
CA HIS A 66 4.60 5.82 3.93
C HIS A 66 3.81 4.64 4.53
N ASP A 67 3.15 3.84 3.69
CA ASP A 67 2.44 2.64 4.11
C ASP A 67 3.36 1.68 4.86
N MET A 68 4.55 1.41 4.29
CA MET A 68 5.53 0.51 4.91
C MET A 68 6.18 1.11 6.17
N LYS A 69 6.24 2.43 6.28
CA LYS A 69 6.67 3.11 7.49
C LYS A 69 5.66 2.91 8.63
N LEU A 70 4.36 3.06 8.32
CA LEU A 70 3.29 2.77 9.28
C LEU A 70 3.31 1.30 9.70
N VAL A 71 3.43 0.34 8.76
CA VAL A 71 3.54 -1.11 9.07
C VAL A 71 4.66 -1.37 10.07
N ARG A 72 5.86 -0.82 9.83
CA ARG A 72 7.00 -0.98 10.76
C ARG A 72 6.67 -0.46 12.14
N LYS A 73 6.03 0.70 12.24
CA LYS A 73 5.62 1.29 13.53
C LYS A 73 4.59 0.44 14.25
N LEU A 74 3.55 -0.01 13.55
CA LEU A 74 2.50 -0.86 14.12
C LEU A 74 3.01 -2.23 14.59
N ARG A 75 4.10 -2.72 13.98
CA ARG A 75 4.81 -3.95 14.38
C ARG A 75 5.86 -3.71 15.48
N GLY A 76 5.84 -2.56 16.14
CA GLY A 76 6.70 -2.24 17.29
C GLY A 76 8.14 -1.87 16.95
N ARG A 77 8.45 -1.58 15.67
CA ARG A 77 9.78 -1.10 15.30
C ARG A 77 9.95 0.37 15.71
N ASP A 78 11.16 0.72 16.10
CA ASP A 78 11.51 2.13 16.33
C ASP A 78 11.56 2.86 14.98
N VAL A 79 10.64 3.80 14.79
CA VAL A 79 10.48 4.57 13.56
C VAL A 79 10.27 6.04 13.93
N GLN A 80 11.02 6.93 13.30
CA GLN A 80 10.85 8.37 13.50
C GLN A 80 9.44 8.82 13.04
N ILE A 81 8.74 9.53 13.93
CA ILE A 81 7.39 10.06 13.64
C ILE A 81 7.55 11.38 12.88
N THR A 82 7.63 11.28 11.56
CA THR A 82 7.80 12.42 10.64
C THR A 82 6.88 12.23 9.41
N HIS A 83 6.72 13.30 8.62
CA HIS A 83 6.03 13.28 7.33
C HIS A 83 4.56 12.81 7.38
N GLY A 84 3.83 13.13 8.45
CA GLY A 84 2.42 12.82 8.60
C GLY A 84 2.10 11.54 9.37
N LEU A 85 3.08 10.69 9.69
CA LEU A 85 2.87 9.45 10.45
C LEU A 85 2.12 9.67 11.77
N GLY A 86 2.37 10.79 12.45
CA GLY A 86 1.68 11.16 13.68
C GLY A 86 0.17 11.29 13.50
N THR A 87 -0.30 11.78 12.36
CA THR A 87 -1.73 11.89 12.06
C THR A 87 -2.38 10.51 11.95
N SER A 88 -1.75 9.59 11.21
CA SER A 88 -2.23 8.21 11.09
C SER A 88 -2.28 7.48 12.43
N LEU A 89 -1.25 7.65 13.26
CA LEU A 89 -1.22 7.07 14.61
C LEU A 89 -2.30 7.66 15.51
N ALA A 90 -2.51 8.98 15.47
CA ALA A 90 -3.55 9.64 16.26
C ALA A 90 -4.96 9.14 15.90
N GLU A 91 -5.24 8.88 14.61
CA GLU A 91 -6.51 8.28 14.20
C GLU A 91 -6.68 6.85 14.77
N ILE A 92 -5.62 6.04 14.80
CA ILE A 92 -5.65 4.69 15.38
C ILE A 92 -5.84 4.80 16.90
N ASP A 93 -5.15 5.72 17.56
CA ASP A 93 -5.25 5.92 19.02
C ASP A 93 -6.61 6.46 19.46
N ALA A 94 -7.32 7.14 18.57
CA ALA A 94 -8.69 7.60 18.79
C ALA A 94 -9.75 6.49 18.74
N LEU A 95 -9.40 5.29 18.25
CA LEU A 95 -10.29 4.14 18.28
C LEU A 95 -10.53 3.66 19.72
N PRO A 96 -11.70 3.04 20.00
CA PRO A 96 -11.92 2.34 21.27
C PRO A 96 -10.79 1.34 21.57
N GLU A 97 -10.36 1.27 22.82
CA GLU A 97 -9.20 0.48 23.24
C GLU A 97 -9.29 -1.00 22.82
N ASN A 98 -10.48 -1.59 22.94
CA ASN A 98 -10.75 -2.96 22.54
C ASN A 98 -10.66 -3.21 21.02
N MET A 99 -10.60 -2.15 20.21
CA MET A 99 -10.50 -2.24 18.75
C MET A 99 -9.11 -1.90 18.21
N ARG A 100 -8.31 -1.13 18.96
CA ARG A 100 -7.02 -0.59 18.47
C ARG A 100 -6.07 -1.68 18.01
N ALA A 101 -5.78 -2.65 18.87
CA ALA A 101 -4.81 -3.71 18.59
C ALA A 101 -5.23 -4.56 17.37
N THR A 102 -6.52 -4.94 17.33
CA THR A 102 -7.07 -5.71 16.19
C THR A 102 -6.98 -4.92 14.89
N PHE A 103 -7.40 -3.65 14.93
CA PHE A 103 -7.39 -2.79 13.76
C PHE A 103 -5.98 -2.49 13.26
N ALA A 104 -5.05 -2.18 14.18
CA ALA A 104 -3.65 -1.95 13.84
C ALA A 104 -3.01 -3.20 13.20
N GLY A 105 -3.30 -4.39 13.72
CA GLY A 105 -2.87 -5.65 13.12
C GLY A 105 -3.43 -5.85 11.71
N GLU A 106 -4.74 -5.63 11.52
CA GLU A 106 -5.39 -5.79 10.22
C GLU A 106 -4.85 -4.80 9.16
N VAL A 107 -4.57 -3.54 9.56
CA VAL A 107 -3.95 -2.53 8.68
C VAL A 107 -2.53 -2.97 8.29
N ALA A 108 -1.72 -3.37 9.28
CA ALA A 108 -0.36 -3.81 9.03
C ALA A 108 -0.32 -5.04 8.11
N ASP A 109 -1.19 -6.02 8.34
CA ASP A 109 -1.24 -7.24 7.53
C ASP A 109 -1.71 -6.96 6.11
N PHE A 110 -2.71 -6.10 5.92
CA PHE A 110 -3.17 -5.69 4.59
C PHE A 110 -2.05 -5.00 3.80
N LEU A 111 -1.45 -3.96 4.35
CA LEU A 111 -0.41 -3.18 3.66
C LEU A 111 0.84 -4.02 3.36
N ASP A 112 1.23 -4.91 4.27
CA ASP A 112 2.39 -5.79 4.07
C ASP A 112 2.14 -6.91 3.05
N SER A 113 0.87 -7.33 2.89
CA SER A 113 0.46 -8.34 1.93
C SER A 113 0.45 -7.85 0.47
N LEU A 114 0.52 -6.54 0.24
CA LEU A 114 0.49 -5.96 -1.10
C LEU A 114 1.75 -6.34 -1.88
N VAL A 115 1.55 -6.66 -3.17
CA VAL A 115 2.66 -6.94 -4.09
C VAL A 115 3.44 -5.66 -4.38
N SER A 116 4.74 -5.77 -4.62
CA SER A 116 5.60 -4.62 -4.87
C SER A 116 5.25 -3.86 -6.16
N HIS A 117 4.75 -4.58 -7.17
CA HIS A 117 4.37 -4.00 -8.46
C HIS A 117 3.44 -4.94 -9.22
N TYR A 118 2.79 -4.39 -10.24
CA TYR A 118 2.02 -5.14 -11.24
C TYR A 118 2.63 -4.93 -12.61
N VAL A 119 2.66 -6.01 -13.41
CA VAL A 119 2.92 -5.97 -14.85
C VAL A 119 1.61 -6.36 -15.54
N LEU A 120 1.03 -5.46 -16.29
CA LEU A 120 -0.32 -5.57 -16.87
C LEU A 120 -0.26 -5.36 -18.38
N ASP A 121 -1.35 -5.67 -19.05
CA ASP A 121 -1.52 -5.41 -20.48
C ASP A 121 -0.38 -5.97 -21.32
N ASP A 122 -0.06 -7.26 -21.09
CA ASP A 122 1.05 -7.98 -21.75
C ASP A 122 2.41 -7.27 -21.68
N GLY A 123 2.69 -6.63 -20.52
CA GLY A 123 3.93 -5.92 -20.25
C GLY A 123 3.94 -4.44 -20.63
N ARG A 124 2.86 -3.93 -21.22
CA ARG A 124 2.77 -2.53 -21.67
C ARG A 124 2.48 -1.54 -20.55
N LEU A 125 1.99 -2.01 -19.42
CA LEU A 125 1.71 -1.19 -18.24
C LEU A 125 2.36 -1.80 -16.99
N VAL A 126 3.25 -1.04 -16.38
CA VAL A 126 3.87 -1.40 -15.10
C VAL A 126 3.44 -0.41 -14.03
N VAL A 127 3.00 -0.92 -12.89
CA VAL A 127 2.56 -0.11 -11.75
C VAL A 127 3.46 -0.43 -10.55
N ALA A 128 4.17 0.56 -10.07
CA ALA A 128 4.98 0.53 -8.85
C ALA A 128 4.95 1.91 -8.21
N HIS A 129 5.21 2.03 -6.91
CA HIS A 129 5.14 3.30 -6.18
C HIS A 129 6.19 4.31 -6.67
N ALA A 130 7.46 3.92 -6.68
CA ALA A 130 8.59 4.78 -7.06
C ALA A 130 9.22 4.42 -8.42
N GLY A 131 8.57 3.53 -9.18
CA GLY A 131 9.08 3.06 -10.47
C GLY A 131 9.61 1.63 -10.43
N MET A 132 9.97 1.09 -11.62
CA MET A 132 10.44 -0.28 -11.78
C MET A 132 11.36 -0.39 -12.99
N LYS A 133 12.54 -0.98 -12.78
CA LYS A 133 13.46 -1.32 -13.88
C LYS A 133 12.93 -2.53 -14.66
N GLU A 134 13.17 -2.55 -15.96
CA GLU A 134 12.70 -3.63 -16.84
C GLU A 134 13.17 -5.00 -16.37
N GLU A 135 14.44 -5.12 -15.99
CA GLU A 135 15.04 -6.37 -15.49
C GLU A 135 14.47 -6.85 -14.14
N MET A 136 13.71 -6.01 -13.44
CA MET A 136 13.06 -6.33 -12.16
C MET A 136 11.58 -6.67 -12.32
N GLN A 137 10.99 -6.39 -13.47
CA GLN A 137 9.56 -6.62 -13.70
C GLN A 137 9.21 -8.11 -13.57
N GLY A 138 8.07 -8.38 -12.94
CA GLY A 138 7.58 -9.74 -12.69
C GLY A 138 8.40 -10.56 -11.69
N ARG A 139 9.44 -10.00 -11.08
CA ARG A 139 10.28 -10.67 -10.08
C ARG A 139 9.84 -10.32 -8.66
N GLY A 140 10.00 -11.28 -7.72
CA GLY A 140 9.73 -11.11 -6.29
C GLY A 140 10.99 -11.29 -5.47
N SER A 141 11.49 -10.19 -4.88
CA SER A 141 12.57 -10.23 -3.89
C SER A 141 12.56 -8.98 -3.02
N GLY A 142 13.26 -8.98 -1.88
CA GLY A 142 13.43 -7.79 -1.04
C GLY A 142 14.00 -6.62 -1.83
N ARG A 143 15.03 -6.85 -2.65
CA ARG A 143 15.65 -5.82 -3.50
C ARG A 143 14.65 -5.20 -4.50
N VAL A 144 13.80 -6.02 -5.12
CA VAL A 144 12.75 -5.54 -6.03
C VAL A 144 11.72 -4.73 -5.26
N ARG A 145 11.32 -5.18 -4.06
CA ARG A 145 10.38 -4.45 -3.20
C ARG A 145 10.95 -3.11 -2.76
N ASP A 146 12.21 -3.07 -2.34
CA ASP A 146 12.88 -1.83 -1.94
C ASP A 146 12.99 -0.86 -3.11
N PHE A 147 13.34 -1.35 -4.31
CA PHE A 147 13.37 -0.51 -5.51
C PHE A 147 11.98 0.05 -5.85
N ALA A 148 10.93 -0.78 -5.78
CA ALA A 148 9.56 -0.35 -6.03
C ALA A 148 9.07 0.73 -5.04
N LEU A 149 9.57 0.71 -3.80
CA LEU A 149 9.20 1.64 -2.73
C LEU A 149 9.99 2.96 -2.74
N TYR A 150 11.26 2.92 -3.14
CA TYR A 150 12.19 4.04 -2.95
C TYR A 150 12.87 4.51 -4.23
N GLY A 151 12.71 3.76 -5.33
CA GLY A 151 13.41 4.05 -6.59
C GLY A 151 14.90 3.75 -6.52
N GLU A 152 15.66 4.38 -7.40
CA GLU A 152 17.11 4.29 -7.40
C GLU A 152 17.66 5.24 -6.34
N THR A 153 18.01 4.69 -5.17
CA THR A 153 18.74 5.45 -4.16
C THR A 153 20.18 5.56 -4.60
N THR A 154 20.55 6.66 -5.23
CA THR A 154 21.95 7.04 -5.38
C THR A 154 22.52 7.25 -3.97
N ALA A 155 23.52 6.46 -3.60
CA ALA A 155 24.20 6.57 -2.31
C ALA A 155 25.04 7.86 -2.28
N GLN A 156 24.38 9.01 -2.22
CA GLN A 156 24.99 10.27 -1.79
C GLN A 156 24.37 10.63 -0.44
N PRO A 157 25.13 10.57 0.66
CA PRO A 157 24.67 11.06 1.95
C PRO A 157 24.48 12.58 1.81
N GLY A 158 23.23 13.06 1.77
CA GLY A 158 22.93 14.47 1.91
C GLY A 158 21.93 15.09 0.93
N LEU A 159 21.44 14.41 -0.09
CA LEU A 159 20.40 14.94 -0.97
C LEU A 159 19.21 13.98 -1.04
N LEU A 160 18.36 14.06 -0.03
CA LEU A 160 16.95 13.63 -0.15
C LEU A 160 16.17 14.81 -0.72
N GLU A 161 16.45 15.22 -1.94
CA GLU A 161 15.51 16.00 -2.71
C GLU A 161 14.42 15.03 -3.19
N HIS A 162 13.18 15.38 -2.88
CA HIS A 162 12.00 14.63 -3.28
C HIS A 162 12.00 14.38 -4.78
N PRO A 163 11.78 13.14 -5.26
CA PRO A 163 11.55 12.90 -6.67
C PRO A 163 10.11 13.30 -7.05
N ALA A 164 9.78 14.60 -6.85
CA ALA A 164 8.53 15.16 -7.38
C ALA A 164 8.55 15.27 -8.91
N GLU A 165 9.71 15.06 -9.54
CA GLU A 165 9.88 15.18 -10.99
C GLU A 165 9.92 13.82 -11.73
N ALA A 166 9.88 12.70 -11.02
CA ALA A 166 9.88 11.37 -11.66
C ALA A 166 8.50 10.93 -12.19
N PHE A 167 7.47 11.75 -12.05
CA PHE A 167 6.12 11.45 -12.52
C PHE A 167 5.79 12.02 -13.91
N ALA A 168 6.76 12.63 -14.59
CA ALA A 168 6.59 13.04 -15.96
C ALA A 168 7.29 12.02 -16.87
N TYR A 169 6.54 11.41 -17.73
CA TYR A 169 6.94 10.54 -18.85
C TYR A 169 6.89 9.02 -18.58
N TYR A 170 5.68 8.47 -18.75
CA TYR A 170 5.47 7.39 -19.75
C TYR A 170 3.97 7.31 -20.06
#